data_0f69ca2098069747f47b184325ed64eb
#
_entry.id   0f69ca2098069747f47b184325ed64eb
#
_cell.length_a   1.000
_cell.length_b   1.000
_cell.length_c   1.000
_cell.angle_alpha   90.00
_cell.angle_beta   90.00
_cell.angle_gamma   90.00
#
_symmetry.space_group_name_H-M   'P 1'
#
loop_
_entity.id
_entity.type
_entity.pdbx_description
1 polymer ?
#
loop_
_entity_poly.entity_id
_entity_poly.type
_entity_poly.pdbx_seq_one_letter_code
_entity_poly.pdbx_strand_id
1 'polypeptide(L)'
;NKKHRTHRQEMFEPLQQKTLVNVLRQLFVAEFGYENKVIFAEAMIERILQTLETFTQPAALLKPGQLLWMAVAHDGHKHAHKPMQEVPQVPVVLDLVANEDLQALADGTEYRAIRRQRHARILDQAFAQSGVLAQGDLAAITLTSRRVIGRDLQKFQKEKGRILPYRGSVQDIGGTLTHKAEIIRLFEAG
;
A
#
# COMPACT_ATOMS: atom_id res chain seq x y z
N ASN A 1 -34.97 40.31 -10.25
CA ASN A 1 -35.78 39.57 -9.22
C ASN A 1 -34.84 38.93 -8.20
N LYS A 2 -34.46 39.66 -7.13
CA LYS A 2 -33.79 39.04 -5.98
C LYS A 2 -34.84 38.20 -5.24
N LYS A 3 -34.73 36.86 -5.33
CA LYS A 3 -35.51 35.98 -4.45
C LYS A 3 -35.20 36.32 -2.99
N HIS A 4 -36.19 36.75 -2.26
CA HIS A 4 -36.08 36.94 -0.80
C HIS A 4 -35.74 35.58 -0.16
N ARG A 5 -34.55 35.47 0.38
CA ARG A 5 -34.15 34.29 1.18
C ARG A 5 -34.95 34.31 2.48
N THR A 6 -35.39 33.13 2.94
CA THR A 6 -36.04 33.05 4.24
C THR A 6 -34.97 33.11 5.33
N HIS A 7 -35.30 33.65 6.50
CA HIS A 7 -34.40 33.74 7.67
C HIS A 7 -33.75 32.40 8.01
N ARG A 8 -34.43 31.28 7.77
CA ARG A 8 -33.94 29.92 7.95
C ARG A 8 -32.86 29.56 6.93
N GLN A 9 -33.00 29.97 5.69
CA GLN A 9 -31.97 29.78 4.63
C GLN A 9 -30.73 30.60 4.93
N GLU A 10 -30.89 31.87 5.37
CA GLU A 10 -29.77 32.74 5.74
C GLU A 10 -28.97 32.18 6.93
N MET A 11 -29.64 31.53 7.89
CA MET A 11 -29.01 30.93 9.07
C MET A 11 -28.24 29.64 8.76
N PHE A 12 -28.78 28.75 7.92
CA PHE A 12 -28.25 27.41 7.73
C PHE A 12 -27.41 27.22 6.47
N GLU A 13 -27.58 28.04 5.44
CA GLU A 13 -26.82 28.00 4.20
C GLU A 13 -25.29 28.13 4.43
N PRO A 14 -24.79 29.01 5.34
CA PRO A 14 -23.37 29.05 5.63
C PRO A 14 -22.80 27.81 6.27
N LEU A 15 -23.64 27.00 6.96
CA LEU A 15 -23.19 25.74 7.56
C LEU A 15 -22.90 24.66 6.51
N GLN A 16 -23.60 24.70 5.38
CA GLN A 16 -23.36 23.79 4.25
C GLN A 16 -22.00 24.06 3.57
N GLN A 17 -21.44 25.24 3.77
CA GLN A 17 -20.14 25.63 3.24
C GLN A 17 -18.96 25.21 4.14
N LYS A 18 -19.22 24.71 5.35
CA LYS A 18 -18.19 24.20 6.27
C LYS A 18 -17.77 22.79 5.89
N THR A 19 -17.15 22.66 4.73
CA THR A 19 -16.65 21.38 4.20
C THR A 19 -15.13 21.37 4.13
N LEU A 20 -14.52 20.19 4.17
CA LEU A 20 -13.08 20.03 3.98
C LEU A 20 -12.62 20.65 2.65
N VAL A 21 -13.41 20.52 1.60
CA VAL A 21 -13.14 21.13 0.28
C VAL A 21 -12.97 22.65 0.42
N ASN A 22 -13.89 23.32 1.11
CA ASN A 22 -13.85 24.76 1.27
C ASN A 22 -12.70 25.21 2.19
N VAL A 23 -12.36 24.43 3.20
CA VAL A 23 -11.19 24.68 4.04
C VAL A 23 -9.91 24.60 3.21
N LEU A 24 -9.75 23.54 2.40
CA LEU A 24 -8.60 23.39 1.50
C LEU A 24 -8.54 24.51 0.46
N ARG A 25 -9.70 24.91 -0.11
CA ARG A 25 -9.78 26.04 -1.05
C ARG A 25 -9.29 27.34 -0.42
N GLN A 26 -9.74 27.66 0.79
CA GLN A 26 -9.29 28.84 1.51
C GLN A 26 -7.79 28.80 1.78
N LEU A 27 -7.27 27.66 2.19
CA LEU A 27 -5.85 27.46 2.46
C LEU A 27 -5.02 27.68 1.18
N PHE A 28 -5.41 27.12 0.04
CA PHE A 28 -4.71 27.34 -1.22
C PHE A 28 -4.76 28.79 -1.68
N VAL A 29 -5.89 29.47 -1.52
CA VAL A 29 -6.04 30.89 -1.90
C VAL A 29 -5.29 31.79 -0.91
N ALA A 30 -5.56 31.67 0.39
CA ALA A 30 -5.05 32.61 1.39
C ALA A 30 -3.57 32.42 1.74
N GLU A 31 -3.08 31.16 1.78
CA GLU A 31 -1.72 30.88 2.23
C GLU A 31 -0.74 30.62 1.07
N PHE A 32 -1.21 30.01 -0.03
CA PHE A 32 -0.36 29.65 -1.15
C PHE A 32 -0.50 30.55 -2.38
N GLY A 33 -1.33 31.61 -2.31
CA GLY A 33 -1.44 32.62 -3.37
C GLY A 33 -2.03 32.12 -4.69
N TYR A 34 -2.92 31.11 -4.65
CA TYR A 34 -3.59 30.58 -5.83
C TYR A 34 -4.84 31.35 -6.26
N GLU A 35 -4.99 32.60 -5.86
CA GLU A 35 -6.15 33.46 -6.19
C GLU A 35 -6.45 33.53 -7.69
N ASN A 36 -5.40 33.61 -8.51
CA ASN A 36 -5.50 33.68 -9.97
C ASN A 36 -5.39 32.32 -10.67
N LYS A 37 -5.35 31.22 -9.90
CA LYS A 37 -5.17 29.84 -10.41
C LYS A 37 -6.24 28.91 -9.85
N VAL A 38 -7.47 29.36 -9.78
CA VAL A 38 -8.59 28.62 -9.15
C VAL A 38 -8.74 27.21 -9.71
N ILE A 39 -8.67 27.05 -11.03
CA ILE A 39 -8.78 25.72 -11.69
C ILE A 39 -7.68 24.78 -11.21
N PHE A 40 -6.46 25.30 -11.01
CA PHE A 40 -5.34 24.49 -10.54
C PHE A 40 -5.52 24.09 -9.08
N ALA A 41 -6.01 25.02 -8.23
CA ALA A 41 -6.33 24.75 -6.84
C ALA A 41 -7.42 23.67 -6.71
N GLU A 42 -8.49 23.77 -7.48
CA GLU A 42 -9.57 22.76 -7.52
C GLU A 42 -9.04 21.36 -7.92
N ALA A 43 -8.22 21.29 -8.96
CA ALA A 43 -7.61 20.01 -9.39
C ALA A 43 -6.70 19.40 -8.32
N MET A 44 -5.94 20.23 -7.60
CA MET A 44 -5.11 19.77 -6.47
C MET A 44 -5.97 19.27 -5.31
N ILE A 45 -7.03 20.00 -4.95
CA ILE A 45 -7.96 19.61 -3.89
C ILE A 45 -8.61 18.27 -4.23
N GLU A 46 -9.11 18.11 -5.45
CA GLU A 46 -9.69 16.87 -5.92
C GLU A 46 -8.68 15.71 -5.82
N ARG A 47 -7.43 15.93 -6.23
CA ARG A 47 -6.38 14.93 -6.14
C ARG A 47 -6.02 14.55 -4.70
N ILE A 48 -5.99 15.54 -3.80
CA ILE A 48 -5.78 15.30 -2.36
C ILE A 48 -6.90 14.43 -1.80
N LEU A 49 -8.16 14.76 -2.10
CA LEU A 49 -9.32 14.02 -1.62
C LEU A 49 -9.33 12.57 -2.14
N GLN A 50 -9.07 12.37 -3.43
CA GLN A 50 -8.93 11.03 -4.02
C GLN A 50 -7.81 10.23 -3.35
N THR A 51 -6.69 10.88 -3.06
CA THR A 51 -5.57 10.24 -2.36
C THR A 51 -5.97 9.86 -0.94
N LEU A 52 -6.60 10.75 -0.18
CA LEU A 52 -7.09 10.46 1.17
C LEU A 52 -8.09 9.30 1.17
N GLU A 53 -9.00 9.27 0.20
CA GLU A 53 -9.97 8.19 0.05
C GLU A 53 -9.29 6.84 -0.19
N THR A 54 -8.23 6.80 -1.01
CA THR A 54 -7.43 5.60 -1.26
C THR A 54 -6.81 5.03 0.02
N PHE A 55 -6.47 5.89 0.99
CA PHE A 55 -5.87 5.47 2.28
C PHE A 55 -6.91 5.17 3.36
N THR A 56 -8.03 5.89 3.37
CA THR A 56 -9.01 5.77 4.47
C THR A 56 -9.98 4.62 4.27
N GLN A 57 -10.38 4.33 3.04
CA GLN A 57 -11.30 3.21 2.77
C GLN A 57 -10.73 1.84 3.19
N PRO A 58 -9.50 1.46 2.78
CA PRO A 58 -8.93 0.19 3.22
C PRO A 58 -8.79 0.10 4.74
N ALA A 59 -8.43 1.20 5.41
CA ALA A 59 -8.27 1.22 6.87
C ALA A 59 -9.62 1.03 7.60
N ALA A 60 -10.70 1.62 7.10
CA ALA A 60 -12.04 1.48 7.67
C ALA A 60 -12.62 0.06 7.52
N LEU A 61 -12.12 -0.73 6.57
CA LEU A 61 -12.60 -2.08 6.27
C LEU A 61 -11.71 -3.18 6.87
N LEU A 62 -10.70 -2.82 7.67
CA LEU A 62 -9.80 -3.80 8.28
C LEU A 62 -10.55 -4.73 9.25
N LYS A 63 -10.31 -6.02 9.09
CA LYS A 63 -10.79 -7.07 10.01
C LYS A 63 -9.76 -7.30 11.13
N PRO A 64 -10.17 -7.89 12.27
CA PRO A 64 -9.24 -8.31 13.30
C PRO A 64 -8.10 -9.17 12.73
N GLY A 65 -6.86 -8.88 13.11
CA GLY A 65 -5.67 -9.58 12.60
C GLY A 65 -5.10 -9.02 11.28
N GLN A 66 -5.77 -8.04 10.67
CA GLN A 66 -5.28 -7.37 9.46
C GLN A 66 -4.52 -6.09 9.79
N LEU A 67 -3.63 -5.70 8.89
CA LEU A 67 -2.97 -4.40 8.90
C LEU A 67 -2.96 -3.78 7.51
N LEU A 68 -2.95 -2.47 7.45
CA LEU A 68 -2.70 -1.69 6.24
C LEU A 68 -1.21 -1.40 6.15
N TRP A 69 -0.60 -1.68 5.00
CA TRP A 69 0.82 -1.41 4.74
C TRP A 69 1.00 -0.71 3.40
N MET A 70 2.07 0.10 3.29
CA MET A 70 2.45 0.70 2.02
C MET A 70 3.44 -0.19 1.29
N ALA A 71 3.03 -0.74 0.17
CA ALA A 71 3.87 -1.55 -0.71
C ALA A 71 4.33 -0.73 -1.92
N VAL A 72 5.45 -1.11 -2.52
CA VAL A 72 5.84 -0.56 -3.82
C VAL A 72 4.87 -1.05 -4.88
N ALA A 73 4.39 -0.16 -5.75
CA ALA A 73 3.48 -0.54 -6.83
C ALA A 73 4.16 -1.51 -7.81
N HIS A 74 3.45 -2.57 -8.17
CA HIS A 74 3.84 -3.47 -9.25
C HIS A 74 3.25 -2.97 -10.57
N ASP A 75 3.89 -1.96 -11.15
CA ASP A 75 3.44 -1.28 -12.38
C ASP A 75 4.22 -1.72 -13.64
N GLY A 76 5.04 -2.77 -13.53
CA GLY A 76 5.89 -3.27 -14.62
C GLY A 76 7.12 -2.40 -14.92
N HIS A 77 7.28 -1.25 -14.26
CA HIS A 77 8.43 -0.38 -14.45
C HIS A 77 9.61 -0.76 -13.56
N LYS A 78 10.82 -0.55 -14.09
CA LYS A 78 12.05 -0.73 -13.31
C LYS A 78 12.28 0.50 -12.44
N HIS A 79 12.19 0.34 -11.14
CA HIS A 79 12.47 1.40 -10.15
C HIS A 79 13.88 1.25 -9.53
N ALA A 80 14.80 0.62 -10.28
CA ALA A 80 16.19 0.49 -9.86
C ALA A 80 16.83 1.88 -9.72
N HIS A 81 17.56 2.08 -8.63
CA HIS A 81 18.29 3.34 -8.32
C HIS A 81 17.44 4.58 -8.01
N LYS A 82 16.11 4.48 -8.03
CA LYS A 82 15.27 5.59 -7.60
C LYS A 82 15.17 5.64 -6.07
N PRO A 83 15.28 6.82 -5.47
CA PRO A 83 14.98 6.98 -4.05
C PRO A 83 13.51 6.59 -3.76
N MET A 84 13.24 6.09 -2.57
CA MET A 84 11.90 5.54 -2.23
C MET A 84 10.78 6.59 -2.39
N GLN A 85 11.09 7.88 -2.23
CA GLN A 85 10.12 8.97 -2.41
C GLN A 85 9.62 9.12 -3.86
N GLU A 86 10.42 8.65 -4.83
CA GLU A 86 10.09 8.72 -6.27
C GLU A 86 9.47 7.41 -6.79
N VAL A 87 9.40 6.37 -5.94
CA VAL A 87 8.84 5.08 -6.32
C VAL A 87 7.34 5.08 -6.01
N PRO A 88 6.47 4.79 -6.99
CA PRO A 88 5.04 4.67 -6.75
C PRO A 88 4.74 3.63 -5.66
N GLN A 89 3.82 3.97 -4.77
CA GLN A 89 3.41 3.10 -3.66
C GLN A 89 1.90 2.92 -3.70
N VAL A 90 1.45 1.76 -3.22
CA VAL A 90 0.02 1.40 -3.10
C VAL A 90 -0.26 0.87 -1.70
N PRO A 91 -1.42 1.21 -1.12
CA PRO A 91 -1.86 0.61 0.13
C PRO A 91 -2.30 -0.83 -0.13
N VAL A 92 -1.87 -1.75 0.74
CA VAL A 92 -2.25 -3.16 0.70
C VAL A 92 -2.74 -3.60 2.08
N VAL A 93 -3.77 -4.42 2.11
CA VAL A 93 -4.29 -5.04 3.33
C VAL A 93 -3.70 -6.43 3.48
N LEU A 94 -3.09 -6.69 4.63
CA LEU A 94 -2.32 -7.91 4.89
C LEU A 94 -2.86 -8.61 6.14
N ASP A 95 -3.05 -9.94 6.07
CA ASP A 95 -3.40 -10.76 7.22
C ASP A 95 -2.14 -11.09 8.04
N LEU A 96 -1.89 -10.29 9.07
CA LEU A 96 -0.79 -10.55 10.00
C LEU A 96 -1.07 -11.79 10.85
N VAL A 97 -2.32 -11.93 11.28
CA VAL A 97 -2.80 -13.12 11.98
C VAL A 97 -4.08 -13.60 11.30
N ALA A 98 -4.02 -14.76 10.66
CA ALA A 98 -5.17 -15.40 10.02
C ALA A 98 -5.73 -16.52 10.90
N ASN A 99 -6.97 -16.92 10.66
CA ASN A 99 -7.59 -18.02 11.41
C ASN A 99 -6.81 -19.34 11.25
N GLU A 100 -6.22 -19.56 10.09
CA GLU A 100 -5.38 -20.73 9.81
C GLU A 100 -4.13 -20.75 10.70
N ASP A 101 -3.57 -19.58 11.05
CA ASP A 101 -2.45 -19.50 12.00
C ASP A 101 -2.89 -19.93 13.39
N LEU A 102 -4.07 -19.47 13.83
CA LEU A 102 -4.62 -19.82 15.15
C LEU A 102 -4.96 -21.31 15.24
N GLN A 103 -5.55 -21.87 14.20
CA GLN A 103 -5.83 -23.29 14.11
C GLN A 103 -4.54 -24.11 14.15
N ALA A 104 -3.55 -23.74 13.34
CA ALA A 104 -2.25 -24.43 13.31
C ALA A 104 -1.53 -24.38 14.68
N LEU A 105 -1.66 -23.27 15.42
CA LEU A 105 -1.16 -23.16 16.80
C LEU A 105 -1.90 -24.11 17.73
N ALA A 106 -3.22 -24.18 17.65
CA ALA A 106 -4.03 -25.08 18.46
C ALA A 106 -3.72 -26.56 18.18
N ASP A 107 -3.41 -26.90 16.92
CA ASP A 107 -3.01 -28.24 16.49
C ASP A 107 -1.55 -28.59 16.83
N GLY A 108 -0.82 -27.69 17.51
CA GLY A 108 0.57 -27.91 17.92
C GLY A 108 1.60 -27.80 16.80
N THR A 109 1.24 -27.14 15.68
CA THR A 109 2.20 -26.91 14.57
C THR A 109 3.37 -26.06 15.03
N GLU A 110 4.58 -26.38 14.59
CA GLU A 110 5.79 -25.65 14.95
C GLU A 110 5.73 -24.18 14.53
N TYR A 111 6.04 -23.23 15.43
CA TYR A 111 6.04 -21.78 15.17
C TYR A 111 6.81 -21.37 13.91
N ARG A 112 7.90 -22.07 13.60
CA ARG A 112 8.70 -21.78 12.39
C ARG A 112 7.97 -22.15 11.12
N ALA A 113 7.13 -23.17 11.15
CA ALA A 113 6.30 -23.56 10.00
C ALA A 113 5.20 -22.52 9.78
N ILE A 114 4.48 -22.13 10.83
CA ILE A 114 3.44 -21.08 10.79
C ILE A 114 4.04 -19.76 10.30
N ARG A 115 5.21 -19.35 10.82
CA ARG A 115 5.88 -18.13 10.37
C ARG A 115 6.21 -18.15 8.88
N ARG A 116 6.72 -19.28 8.34
CA ARG A 116 6.99 -19.42 6.91
C ARG A 116 5.73 -19.27 6.06
N GLN A 117 4.63 -19.90 6.48
CA GLN A 117 3.35 -19.78 5.79
C GLN A 117 2.82 -18.34 5.84
N ARG A 118 2.95 -17.66 6.98
CA ARG A 118 2.59 -16.25 7.14
C ARG A 118 3.40 -15.34 6.21
N HIS A 119 4.72 -15.53 6.12
CA HIS A 119 5.54 -14.76 5.19
C HIS A 119 5.09 -14.95 3.73
N ALA A 120 4.79 -16.18 3.34
CA ALA A 120 4.29 -16.49 2.00
C ALA A 120 2.93 -15.82 1.75
N ARG A 121 1.98 -15.95 2.67
CA ARG A 121 0.65 -15.34 2.58
C ARG A 121 0.74 -13.82 2.44
N ILE A 122 1.53 -13.15 3.27
CA ILE A 122 1.71 -11.69 3.24
C ILE A 122 2.24 -11.24 1.87
N LEU A 123 3.22 -11.94 1.30
CA LEU A 123 3.76 -11.61 -0.02
C LEU A 123 2.75 -11.83 -1.14
N ASP A 124 2.01 -12.94 -1.10
CA ASP A 124 0.97 -13.25 -2.09
C ASP A 124 -0.18 -12.23 -2.03
N GLN A 125 -0.62 -11.85 -0.83
CA GLN A 125 -1.67 -10.85 -0.63
C GLN A 125 -1.25 -9.47 -1.14
N ALA A 126 -0.02 -9.04 -0.85
CA ALA A 126 0.49 -7.78 -1.38
C ALA A 126 0.52 -7.79 -2.91
N PHE A 127 1.02 -8.87 -3.50
CA PHE A 127 1.13 -9.01 -4.95
C PHE A 127 -0.23 -9.05 -5.64
N ALA A 128 -1.21 -9.74 -5.06
CA ALA A 128 -2.60 -9.77 -5.55
C ALA A 128 -3.27 -8.39 -5.56
N GLN A 129 -2.80 -7.47 -4.72
CA GLN A 129 -3.25 -6.07 -4.64
C GLN A 129 -2.33 -5.11 -5.41
N SER A 130 -1.57 -5.61 -6.36
CA SER A 130 -0.60 -4.84 -7.17
C SER A 130 0.50 -4.18 -6.36
N GLY A 131 0.81 -4.70 -5.18
CA GLY A 131 1.90 -4.25 -4.33
C GLY A 131 3.03 -5.27 -4.24
N VAL A 132 4.26 -4.80 -4.11
CA VAL A 132 5.45 -5.66 -3.93
C VAL A 132 6.16 -5.25 -2.65
N LEU A 133 6.38 -6.20 -1.77
CA LEU A 133 7.09 -6.02 -0.51
C LEU A 133 8.57 -6.43 -0.63
N ALA A 134 9.45 -5.69 0.01
CA ALA A 134 10.83 -6.09 0.21
C ALA A 134 10.97 -6.99 1.46
N GLN A 135 12.10 -7.68 1.58
CA GLN A 135 12.42 -8.41 2.81
C GLN A 135 12.50 -7.50 4.05
N GLY A 136 12.80 -6.20 3.83
CA GLY A 136 12.77 -5.19 4.89
C GLY A 136 11.37 -4.93 5.43
N ASP A 137 10.36 -4.90 4.55
CA ASP A 137 8.95 -4.74 4.94
C ASP A 137 8.50 -5.92 5.79
N LEU A 138 8.77 -7.16 5.34
CA LEU A 138 8.48 -8.35 6.14
C LEU A 138 9.17 -8.34 7.50
N ALA A 139 10.42 -7.86 7.56
CA ALA A 139 11.17 -7.75 8.81
C ALA A 139 10.49 -6.78 9.78
N ALA A 140 10.02 -5.63 9.29
CA ALA A 140 9.31 -4.64 10.08
C ALA A 140 7.93 -5.16 10.52
N ILE A 141 7.15 -5.72 9.59
CA ILE A 141 5.79 -6.23 9.85
C ILE A 141 5.81 -7.37 10.88
N THR A 142 6.75 -8.31 10.75
CA THR A 142 6.78 -9.54 11.56
C THR A 142 7.77 -9.51 12.73
N LEU A 143 8.48 -8.39 12.93
CA LEU A 143 9.53 -8.21 13.92
C LEU A 143 10.60 -9.33 13.85
N THR A 144 10.90 -9.77 12.64
CA THR A 144 11.81 -10.88 12.36
C THR A 144 13.04 -10.38 11.60
N SER A 145 14.23 -10.87 11.88
CA SER A 145 15.44 -10.43 11.18
C SER A 145 15.42 -10.83 9.70
N ARG A 146 15.99 -9.98 8.83
CA ARG A 146 16.11 -10.25 7.38
C ARG A 146 16.77 -11.58 7.08
N ARG A 147 17.74 -12.00 7.91
CA ARG A 147 18.41 -13.31 7.78
C ARG A 147 17.44 -14.48 7.97
N VAL A 148 16.53 -14.37 8.92
CA VAL A 148 15.50 -15.40 9.16
C VAL A 148 14.50 -15.41 8.01
N ILE A 149 14.05 -14.24 7.54
CA ILE A 149 13.18 -14.12 6.38
C ILE A 149 13.81 -14.79 5.15
N GLY A 150 15.05 -14.43 4.81
CA GLY A 150 15.74 -15.04 3.68
C GLY A 150 15.78 -16.57 3.75
N ARG A 151 16.05 -17.15 4.93
CA ARG A 151 16.00 -18.60 5.14
C ARG A 151 14.59 -19.18 4.99
N ASP A 152 13.59 -18.49 5.51
CA ASP A 152 12.20 -18.93 5.42
C ASP A 152 11.71 -18.94 3.95
N LEU A 153 12.03 -17.90 3.18
CA LEU A 153 11.68 -17.83 1.75
C LEU A 153 12.38 -18.92 0.94
N GLN A 154 13.68 -19.14 1.18
CA GLN A 154 14.43 -20.23 0.52
C GLN A 154 13.86 -21.60 0.85
N LYS A 155 13.53 -21.84 2.13
CA LYS A 155 12.95 -23.10 2.56
C LYS A 155 11.58 -23.32 1.95
N PHE A 156 10.73 -22.29 1.93
CA PHE A 156 9.42 -22.34 1.27
C PHE A 156 9.56 -22.68 -0.22
N GLN A 157 10.48 -22.01 -0.93
CA GLN A 157 10.76 -22.28 -2.34
C GLN A 157 11.15 -23.73 -2.58
N LYS A 158 12.03 -24.30 -1.73
CA LYS A 158 12.45 -25.71 -1.84
C LYS A 158 11.30 -26.67 -1.56
N GLU A 159 10.44 -26.38 -0.58
CA GLU A 159 9.34 -27.26 -0.18
C GLU A 159 8.16 -27.20 -1.16
N LYS A 160 7.90 -26.05 -1.75
CA LYS A 160 6.72 -25.82 -2.62
C LYS A 160 7.05 -25.67 -4.10
N GLY A 161 8.33 -25.66 -4.48
CA GLY A 161 8.75 -25.51 -5.88
C GLY A 161 8.42 -24.14 -6.50
N ARG A 162 8.03 -23.14 -5.68
CA ARG A 162 7.53 -21.84 -6.13
C ARG A 162 8.35 -20.69 -5.53
N ILE A 163 8.71 -19.73 -6.36
CA ILE A 163 9.32 -18.46 -5.92
C ILE A 163 8.20 -17.52 -5.45
N LEU A 164 8.37 -16.93 -4.26
CA LEU A 164 7.43 -15.97 -3.72
C LEU A 164 7.64 -14.59 -4.37
N PRO A 165 6.57 -13.81 -4.59
CA PRO A 165 6.64 -12.50 -5.22
C PRO A 165 7.08 -11.43 -4.22
N TYR A 166 8.38 -11.16 -4.12
CA TYR A 166 8.92 -10.08 -3.32
C TYR A 166 9.82 -9.19 -4.18
N ARG A 167 10.08 -7.98 -3.72
CA ARG A 167 11.01 -7.06 -4.39
C ARG A 167 12.41 -7.69 -4.42
N GLY A 168 12.93 -7.92 -5.61
CA GLY A 168 14.15 -8.69 -5.89
C GLY A 168 13.89 -10.08 -6.49
N SER A 169 12.62 -10.54 -6.57
CA SER A 169 12.23 -11.70 -7.36
C SER A 169 11.35 -11.32 -8.56
N VAL A 170 10.44 -10.37 -8.39
CA VAL A 170 9.52 -9.90 -9.44
C VAL A 170 9.84 -8.48 -9.93
N GLN A 171 10.72 -7.75 -9.23
CA GLN A 171 11.09 -6.38 -9.55
C GLN A 171 12.55 -6.15 -9.15
N ASP A 172 13.37 -5.59 -10.05
CA ASP A 172 14.79 -5.33 -9.80
C ASP A 172 14.99 -4.20 -8.79
N ILE A 173 15.94 -4.39 -7.85
CA ILE A 173 16.21 -3.45 -6.76
C ILE A 173 17.41 -2.55 -7.07
N GLY A 174 18.32 -2.94 -7.96
CA GLY A 174 19.53 -2.16 -8.26
C GLY A 174 20.46 -2.82 -9.26
N GLY A 175 21.41 -2.05 -9.78
CA GLY A 175 22.24 -2.37 -10.94
C GLY A 175 23.25 -3.50 -10.79
N THR A 176 23.51 -3.99 -9.59
CA THR A 176 24.53 -5.04 -9.37
C THR A 176 23.96 -6.40 -8.97
N LEU A 177 22.68 -6.51 -8.67
CA LEU A 177 22.18 -7.72 -8.03
C LEU A 177 21.12 -8.49 -8.78
N THR A 178 20.53 -7.97 -9.85
CA THR A 178 19.36 -8.67 -10.32
C THR A 178 19.01 -8.47 -11.79
N HIS A 179 19.71 -9.14 -12.63
CA HIS A 179 19.11 -9.70 -13.83
C HIS A 179 18.24 -10.93 -13.49
N LYS A 180 17.93 -11.16 -12.19
CA LYS A 180 17.25 -12.37 -11.75
C LYS A 180 15.79 -12.37 -12.18
N ALA A 181 15.09 -11.25 -12.07
CA ALA A 181 13.72 -11.12 -12.57
C ALA A 181 13.68 -11.21 -14.10
N GLU A 182 14.64 -10.61 -14.79
CA GLU A 182 14.78 -10.73 -16.24
C GLU A 182 15.12 -12.15 -16.69
N ILE A 183 16.02 -12.83 -15.98
CA ILE A 183 16.37 -14.24 -16.25
C ILE A 183 15.16 -15.14 -16.05
N ILE A 184 14.40 -14.95 -14.96
CA ILE A 184 13.18 -15.73 -14.71
C ILE A 184 12.14 -15.46 -15.81
N ARG A 185 11.92 -14.21 -16.18
CA ARG A 185 11.01 -13.82 -17.26
C ARG A 185 11.41 -14.44 -18.60
N LEU A 186 12.69 -14.45 -18.94
CA LEU A 186 13.20 -15.07 -20.17
C LEU A 186 13.08 -16.58 -20.14
N PHE A 187 13.23 -17.19 -18.97
CA PHE A 187 13.07 -18.63 -18.80
C PHE A 187 11.61 -19.10 -18.88
N GLU A 188 10.67 -18.27 -18.41
CA GLU A 188 9.23 -18.54 -18.49
C GLU A 188 8.63 -18.23 -19.88
N ALA A 189 9.30 -17.41 -20.68
CA ALA A 189 8.87 -17.02 -22.03
C ALA A 189 9.46 -17.89 -23.14
N GLY A 190 10.41 -18.75 -22.84
CA GLY A 190 11.14 -19.56 -23.81
C GLY A 190 10.67 -20.92 -24.05
#